data_d06d3fcf47b31777d789c921729253bd
#
_entry.id   d06d3fcf47b31777d789c921729253bd
#
_cell.length_a   1.000
_cell.length_b   1.000
_cell.length_c   1.000
_cell.angle_alpha   90.00
_cell.angle_beta   90.00
_cell.angle_gamma   90.00
#
_symmetry.space_group_name_H-M   'P 1'
#
loop_
_entity.id
_entity.type
_entity.pdbx_description
1 polymer ?
#
loop_
_entity_poly.entity_id
_entity_poly.type
_entity_poly.pdbx_seq_one_letter_code
_entity_poly.pdbx_strand_id
1 'polypeptide(L)'
;VLYERSFASDPLSRAQFLDSVVALMSRPAERTKTWAEYRPNFITESRIEGGRAFLATHRDELQRVQARTGVPAEIIVSIIGVETSYGGFTGKTRVIDALYTLAFRYPRSGNPERAAYEYKREQFFRNELAQLFALGREENLDITNLTGSYAGAMGLGQFMPSSYREFAV
;
A
#
# COMPACT_ATOMS: atom_id res chain seq x y z
N VAL A 1 -28.76 1.93 25.86
CA VAL A 1 -29.04 0.80 24.97
C VAL A 1 -28.30 0.99 23.63
N LEU A 2 -26.99 1.10 23.61
CA LEU A 2 -26.18 1.24 22.38
C LEU A 2 -24.77 0.58 22.50
N TYR A 3 -24.61 -0.44 23.36
CA TYR A 3 -23.29 -1.02 23.66
C TYR A 3 -23.20 -2.53 23.44
N GLU A 4 -24.10 -3.12 22.64
CA GLU A 4 -24.01 -4.53 22.23
C GLU A 4 -23.99 -4.68 20.71
N ARG A 5 -23.08 -3.96 20.02
CA ARG A 5 -22.57 -4.50 18.76
C ARG A 5 -21.44 -5.45 19.15
N SER A 6 -21.75 -6.72 18.97
CA SER A 6 -20.89 -7.82 19.39
C SER A 6 -19.42 -7.61 19.00
N PHE A 7 -18.51 -7.78 19.95
CA PHE A 7 -17.05 -7.85 19.76
C PHE A 7 -16.65 -8.79 18.61
N ALA A 8 -17.49 -9.74 18.25
CA ALA A 8 -17.29 -10.68 17.13
C ALA A 8 -17.33 -10.02 15.74
N SER A 9 -17.82 -8.80 15.61
CA SER A 9 -17.88 -8.06 14.33
C SER A 9 -16.82 -6.93 14.23
N ASP A 10 -16.02 -6.73 15.25
CA ASP A 10 -14.95 -5.74 15.23
C ASP A 10 -13.81 -6.24 14.32
N PRO A 11 -13.49 -5.54 13.20
CA PRO A 11 -12.39 -5.91 12.32
C PRO A 11 -11.05 -6.08 13.05
N LEU A 12 -10.82 -5.29 14.12
CA LEU A 12 -9.60 -5.37 14.92
C LEU A 12 -9.47 -6.70 15.67
N SER A 13 -10.57 -7.30 16.10
CA SER A 13 -10.55 -8.62 16.77
C SER A 13 -10.05 -9.75 15.87
N ARG A 14 -10.05 -9.54 14.55
CA ARG A 14 -9.58 -10.48 13.53
C ARG A 14 -8.17 -10.17 13.02
N ALA A 15 -7.57 -9.06 13.46
CA ALA A 15 -6.22 -8.69 13.07
C ALA A 15 -5.19 -9.61 13.74
N GLN A 16 -4.15 -9.98 12.97
CA GLN A 16 -3.10 -10.89 13.41
C GLN A 16 -1.74 -10.22 13.31
N PHE A 17 -0.84 -10.57 14.23
CA PHE A 17 0.57 -10.23 14.10
C PHE A 17 1.25 -11.17 13.10
N LEU A 18 1.99 -10.60 12.15
CA LEU A 18 2.71 -11.33 11.13
C LEU A 18 4.23 -11.14 11.27
N ASP A 19 4.93 -12.16 11.74
CA ASP A 19 6.40 -12.10 11.88
C ASP A 19 7.09 -11.90 10.51
N SER A 20 6.49 -12.37 9.43
CA SER A 20 6.97 -12.12 8.06
C SER A 20 6.98 -10.63 7.70
N VAL A 21 5.99 -9.86 8.16
CA VAL A 21 5.93 -8.41 7.96
C VAL A 21 7.07 -7.72 8.70
N VAL A 22 7.33 -8.12 9.95
CA VAL A 22 8.46 -7.61 10.74
C VAL A 22 9.78 -7.91 10.06
N ALA A 23 9.98 -9.13 9.57
CA ALA A 23 11.20 -9.55 8.89
C ALA A 23 11.44 -8.76 7.59
N LEU A 24 10.41 -8.56 6.77
CA LEU A 24 10.50 -7.76 5.53
C LEU A 24 10.80 -6.29 5.83
N MET A 25 10.15 -5.70 6.83
CA MET A 25 10.38 -4.30 7.22
C MET A 25 11.79 -4.08 7.80
N SER A 26 12.42 -5.11 8.35
CA SER A 26 13.77 -5.05 8.89
C SER A 26 14.86 -4.99 7.82
N ARG A 27 14.56 -5.42 6.57
CA ARG A 27 15.54 -5.57 5.47
C ARG A 27 15.03 -4.96 4.17
N PRO A 28 14.80 -3.64 4.10
CA PRO A 28 14.37 -3.00 2.87
C PRO A 28 15.47 -3.09 1.79
N ALA A 29 15.09 -3.64 0.63
CA ALA A 29 16.02 -3.91 -0.49
C ALA A 29 16.61 -2.63 -1.12
N GLU A 30 15.93 -1.50 -1.01
CA GLU A 30 16.30 -0.23 -1.66
C GLU A 30 17.57 0.40 -1.10
N ARG A 31 18.04 -0.04 0.06
CA ARG A 31 19.22 0.54 0.73
C ARG A 31 20.55 -0.01 0.25
N THR A 32 20.55 -1.04 -0.58
CA THR A 32 21.76 -1.79 -0.92
C THR A 32 22.17 -1.72 -2.39
N LYS A 33 21.34 -1.13 -3.27
CA LYS A 33 21.58 -1.08 -4.71
C LYS A 33 21.80 0.34 -5.20
N THR A 34 22.75 0.51 -6.12
CA THR A 34 22.88 1.73 -6.91
C THR A 34 21.72 1.86 -7.90
N TRP A 35 21.50 3.06 -8.43
CA TRP A 35 20.47 3.26 -9.47
C TRP A 35 20.71 2.38 -10.71
N ALA A 36 21.98 2.23 -11.13
CA ALA A 36 22.34 1.39 -12.27
C ALA A 36 21.95 -0.08 -12.09
N GLU A 37 22.05 -0.59 -10.85
CA GLU A 37 21.65 -1.96 -10.49
C GLU A 37 20.13 -2.09 -10.25
N TYR A 38 19.45 -1.00 -9.88
CA TYR A 38 18.04 -0.99 -9.53
C TYR A 38 17.15 -0.79 -10.76
N ARG A 39 17.53 0.11 -11.68
CA ARG A 39 16.78 0.46 -12.89
C ARG A 39 16.35 -0.73 -13.76
N PRO A 40 17.20 -1.75 -14.02
CA PRO A 40 16.80 -2.90 -14.84
C PRO A 40 15.61 -3.70 -14.31
N ASN A 41 15.28 -3.57 -13.02
CA ASN A 41 14.08 -4.21 -12.45
C ASN A 41 12.77 -3.59 -12.98
N PHE A 42 12.81 -2.37 -13.50
CA PHE A 42 11.64 -1.63 -13.97
C PHE A 42 11.58 -1.47 -15.47
N ILE A 43 12.74 -1.34 -16.15
CA ILE A 43 12.81 -1.13 -17.60
C ILE A 43 13.11 -2.48 -18.26
N THR A 44 12.06 -3.28 -18.46
CA THR A 44 12.12 -4.56 -19.16
C THR A 44 11.14 -4.55 -20.34
N GLU A 45 11.41 -5.34 -21.37
CA GLU A 45 10.52 -5.46 -22.53
C GLU A 45 9.11 -5.87 -22.11
N SER A 46 8.99 -6.84 -21.21
CA SER A 46 7.69 -7.27 -20.68
C SER A 46 6.89 -6.15 -20.01
N ARG A 47 7.56 -5.23 -19.27
CA ARG A 47 6.86 -4.07 -18.69
C ARG A 47 6.47 -3.03 -19.74
N ILE A 48 7.32 -2.81 -20.73
CA ILE A 48 7.02 -1.89 -21.84
C ILE A 48 5.79 -2.39 -22.61
N GLU A 49 5.75 -3.67 -22.98
CA GLU A 49 4.61 -4.27 -23.65
C GLU A 49 3.34 -4.29 -22.78
N GLY A 50 3.49 -4.61 -21.48
CA GLY A 50 2.39 -4.52 -20.52
C GLY A 50 1.81 -3.10 -20.42
N GLY A 51 2.67 -2.07 -20.45
CA GLY A 51 2.25 -0.67 -20.44
C GLY A 51 1.51 -0.26 -21.70
N ARG A 52 1.98 -0.70 -22.87
CA ARG A 52 1.29 -0.48 -24.15
C ARG A 52 -0.09 -1.12 -24.16
N ALA A 53 -0.19 -2.37 -23.70
CA ALA A 53 -1.45 -3.09 -23.60
C ALA A 53 -2.41 -2.41 -22.60
N PHE A 54 -1.94 -2.03 -21.42
CA PHE A 54 -2.75 -1.34 -20.41
C PHE A 54 -3.27 0.00 -20.94
N LEU A 55 -2.41 0.81 -21.56
CA LEU A 55 -2.77 2.09 -22.15
C LEU A 55 -3.83 1.91 -23.25
N ALA A 56 -3.70 0.88 -24.09
CA ALA A 56 -4.67 0.58 -25.15
C ALA A 56 -6.03 0.17 -24.57
N THR A 57 -6.02 -0.71 -23.54
CA THR A 57 -7.25 -1.23 -22.89
C THR A 57 -8.02 -0.14 -22.15
N HIS A 58 -7.32 0.78 -21.49
CA HIS A 58 -7.91 1.84 -20.64
C HIS A 58 -7.87 3.22 -21.28
N ARG A 59 -7.75 3.30 -22.61
CA ARG A 59 -7.55 4.56 -23.34
C ARG A 59 -8.55 5.64 -22.98
N ASP A 60 -9.84 5.34 -23.03
CA ASP A 60 -10.92 6.33 -22.84
C ASP A 60 -10.95 6.85 -21.42
N GLU A 61 -10.68 5.99 -20.43
CA GLU A 61 -10.60 6.36 -19.02
C GLU A 61 -9.37 7.24 -18.75
N LEU A 62 -8.22 6.84 -19.25
CA LEU A 62 -6.99 7.59 -19.12
C LEU A 62 -7.07 8.97 -19.77
N GLN A 63 -7.71 9.08 -20.93
CA GLN A 63 -7.96 10.36 -21.59
C GLN A 63 -8.89 11.27 -20.77
N ARG A 64 -9.94 10.73 -20.17
CA ARG A 64 -10.82 11.50 -19.26
C ARG A 64 -10.06 12.00 -18.04
N VAL A 65 -9.22 11.17 -17.43
CA VAL A 65 -8.38 11.57 -16.29
C VAL A 65 -7.39 12.63 -16.71
N GLN A 66 -6.69 12.45 -17.83
CA GLN A 66 -5.75 13.45 -18.36
C GLN A 66 -6.44 14.79 -18.64
N ALA A 67 -7.61 14.78 -19.25
CA ALA A 67 -8.37 16.01 -19.53
C ALA A 67 -8.79 16.73 -18.24
N ARG A 68 -9.11 15.99 -17.19
CA ARG A 68 -9.54 16.55 -15.89
C ARG A 68 -8.38 17.03 -15.03
N THR A 69 -7.25 16.34 -15.05
CA THR A 69 -6.14 16.57 -14.11
C THR A 69 -4.92 17.23 -14.75
N GLY A 70 -4.80 17.17 -16.08
CA GLY A 70 -3.60 17.59 -16.80
C GLY A 70 -2.43 16.59 -16.72
N VAL A 71 -2.59 15.48 -16.01
CA VAL A 71 -1.55 14.44 -15.90
C VAL A 71 -1.57 13.56 -17.16
N PRO A 72 -0.45 13.46 -17.93
CA PRO A 72 -0.39 12.62 -19.12
C PRO A 72 -0.70 11.14 -18.82
N ALA A 73 -1.45 10.50 -19.71
CA ALA A 73 -1.85 9.09 -19.58
C ALA A 73 -0.65 8.16 -19.40
N GLU A 74 0.45 8.45 -20.08
CA GLU A 74 1.70 7.68 -20.03
C GLU A 74 2.34 7.72 -18.64
N ILE A 75 2.23 8.84 -17.93
CA ILE A 75 2.74 8.98 -16.56
C ILE A 75 1.92 8.11 -15.61
N ILE A 76 0.58 8.15 -15.73
CA ILE A 76 -0.32 7.32 -14.92
C ILE A 76 -0.01 5.83 -15.14
N VAL A 77 0.09 5.41 -16.39
CA VAL A 77 0.40 4.02 -16.76
C VAL A 77 1.78 3.60 -16.24
N SER A 78 2.78 4.49 -16.34
CA SER A 78 4.13 4.21 -15.86
C SER A 78 4.17 3.98 -14.33
N ILE A 79 3.44 4.79 -13.56
CA ILE A 79 3.32 4.62 -12.10
C ILE A 79 2.68 3.27 -11.79
N ILE A 80 1.53 2.95 -12.40
CA ILE A 80 0.84 1.65 -12.21
C ILE A 80 1.76 0.48 -12.60
N GLY A 81 2.57 0.65 -13.66
CA GLY A 81 3.55 -0.34 -14.09
C GLY A 81 4.66 -0.58 -13.07
N VAL A 82 5.16 0.49 -12.44
CA VAL A 82 6.18 0.38 -11.38
C VAL A 82 5.59 -0.25 -10.13
N GLU A 83 4.43 0.22 -9.68
CA GLU A 83 3.81 -0.18 -8.42
C GLU A 83 3.32 -1.63 -8.43
N THR A 84 2.63 -2.04 -9.50
CA THR A 84 1.91 -3.32 -9.49
C THR A 84 2.10 -4.18 -10.74
N SER A 85 2.98 -3.78 -11.68
CA SER A 85 3.02 -4.41 -13.01
C SER A 85 1.64 -4.51 -13.65
N TYR A 86 0.93 -3.37 -13.69
CA TYR A 86 -0.42 -3.24 -14.27
C TYR A 86 -1.48 -4.11 -13.57
N GLY A 87 -1.38 -4.26 -12.26
CA GLY A 87 -2.29 -5.06 -11.43
C GLY A 87 -1.87 -6.51 -11.26
N GLY A 88 -0.76 -6.95 -11.86
CA GLY A 88 -0.25 -8.31 -11.69
C GLY A 88 0.24 -8.64 -10.27
N PHE A 89 0.67 -7.62 -9.50
CA PHE A 89 1.25 -7.77 -8.17
C PHE A 89 0.74 -6.68 -7.22
N THR A 90 -0.47 -6.80 -6.73
CA THR A 90 -1.06 -5.85 -5.76
C THR A 90 -0.75 -6.16 -4.31
N GLY A 91 -0.04 -7.28 -4.06
CA GLY A 91 0.24 -7.80 -2.72
C GLY A 91 -0.76 -8.87 -2.28
N LYS A 92 -0.33 -9.71 -1.31
CA LYS A 92 -1.12 -10.83 -0.78
C LYS A 92 -1.29 -10.77 0.73
N THR A 93 -0.76 -9.75 1.38
CA THR A 93 -0.87 -9.57 2.83
C THR A 93 -2.18 -8.87 3.13
N ARG A 94 -2.94 -9.35 4.12
CA ARG A 94 -4.10 -8.59 4.58
C ARG A 94 -3.65 -7.25 5.12
N VAL A 95 -4.24 -6.18 4.60
CA VAL A 95 -3.85 -4.80 4.94
C VAL A 95 -3.98 -4.53 6.43
N ILE A 96 -5.06 -4.99 7.03
CA ILE A 96 -5.29 -4.85 8.46
C ILE A 96 -4.20 -5.54 9.30
N ASP A 97 -3.75 -6.73 8.91
CA ASP A 97 -2.69 -7.46 9.62
C ASP A 97 -1.33 -6.78 9.47
N ALA A 98 -1.01 -6.30 8.27
CA ALA A 98 0.22 -5.55 8.00
C ALA A 98 0.29 -4.29 8.87
N LEU A 99 -0.75 -3.47 8.83
CA LEU A 99 -0.82 -2.22 9.58
C LEU A 99 -0.86 -2.46 11.09
N TYR A 100 -1.63 -3.45 11.56
CA TYR A 100 -1.68 -3.86 12.96
C TYR A 100 -0.30 -4.31 13.47
N THR A 101 0.39 -5.15 12.67
CA THR A 101 1.74 -5.59 13.01
C THR A 101 2.70 -4.42 13.15
N LEU A 102 2.73 -3.53 12.15
CA LEU A 102 3.66 -2.39 12.14
C LEU A 102 3.27 -1.28 13.13
N ALA A 103 2.00 -1.16 13.47
CA ALA A 103 1.52 -0.22 14.49
C ALA A 103 1.91 -0.61 15.91
N PHE A 104 2.09 -1.92 16.21
CA PHE A 104 2.31 -2.40 17.58
C PHE A 104 3.56 -3.25 17.75
N ARG A 105 4.17 -3.71 16.63
CA ARG A 105 5.39 -4.51 16.59
C ARG A 105 6.37 -4.02 15.53
N TYR A 106 6.52 -2.69 15.39
CA TYR A 106 7.50 -2.14 14.46
C TYR A 106 8.91 -2.65 14.81
N PRO A 107 9.71 -3.15 13.84
CA PRO A 107 11.04 -3.70 14.13
C PRO A 107 11.97 -2.64 14.75
N ARG A 108 12.68 -3.05 15.77
CA ARG A 108 13.68 -2.24 16.45
C ARG A 108 15.07 -2.75 16.12
N SER A 109 15.95 -1.85 15.63
CA SER A 109 17.33 -2.20 15.28
C SER A 109 18.24 -2.34 16.50
N GLY A 110 17.81 -1.86 17.67
CA GLY A 110 18.67 -1.73 18.85
C GLY A 110 19.69 -0.57 18.77
N ASN A 111 19.72 0.17 17.66
CA ASN A 111 20.61 1.33 17.51
C ASN A 111 19.93 2.58 18.10
N PRO A 112 20.51 3.22 19.15
CA PRO A 112 19.94 4.42 19.76
C PRO A 112 19.72 5.59 18.79
N GLU A 113 20.59 5.75 17.78
CA GLU A 113 20.46 6.81 16.78
C GLU A 113 19.21 6.64 15.90
N ARG A 114 18.71 5.42 15.77
CA ARG A 114 17.51 5.10 14.98
C ARG A 114 16.23 5.09 15.80
N ALA A 115 16.31 5.11 17.12
CA ALA A 115 15.16 4.95 18.01
C ALA A 115 14.05 5.98 17.72
N ALA A 116 14.41 7.24 17.53
CA ALA A 116 13.45 8.31 17.22
C ALA A 116 12.78 8.11 15.83
N TYR A 117 13.52 7.65 14.83
CA TYR A 117 12.99 7.33 13.51
C TYR A 117 12.03 6.13 13.60
N GLU A 118 12.43 5.06 14.27
CA GLU A 118 11.63 3.85 14.43
C GLU A 118 10.32 4.13 15.18
N TYR A 119 10.38 4.98 16.20
CA TYR A 119 9.18 5.46 16.90
C TYR A 119 8.24 6.23 15.96
N LYS A 120 8.76 7.18 15.18
CA LYS A 120 7.95 7.93 14.20
C LYS A 120 7.30 7.01 13.16
N ARG A 121 8.02 5.97 12.71
CA ARG A 121 7.48 4.98 11.77
C ARG A 121 6.35 4.17 12.41
N GLU A 122 6.49 3.75 13.66
CA GLU A 122 5.42 3.07 14.38
C GLU A 122 4.17 3.97 14.51
N GLN A 123 4.35 5.24 14.88
CA GLN A 123 3.23 6.19 14.95
C GLN A 123 2.58 6.42 13.59
N PHE A 124 3.35 6.47 12.51
CA PHE A 124 2.82 6.51 11.14
C PHE A 124 1.90 5.31 10.89
N PHE A 125 2.32 4.09 11.17
CA PHE A 125 1.49 2.90 10.95
C PHE A 125 0.27 2.84 11.87
N ARG A 126 0.34 3.38 13.09
CA ARG A 126 -0.85 3.56 13.95
C ARG A 126 -1.86 4.49 13.32
N ASN A 127 -1.39 5.59 12.74
CA ASN A 127 -2.27 6.50 12.00
C ASN A 127 -2.88 5.81 10.77
N GLU A 128 -2.08 5.11 9.96
CA GLU A 128 -2.59 4.41 8.78
C GLU A 128 -3.64 3.33 9.14
N LEU A 129 -3.46 2.64 10.26
CA LEU A 129 -4.47 1.71 10.76
C LEU A 129 -5.78 2.43 11.11
N ALA A 130 -5.71 3.60 11.76
CA ALA A 130 -6.89 4.41 12.05
C ALA A 130 -7.56 4.91 10.75
N GLN A 131 -6.76 5.32 9.75
CA GLN A 131 -7.26 5.73 8.44
C GLN A 131 -7.94 4.57 7.69
N LEU A 132 -7.44 3.33 7.82
CA LEU A 132 -8.09 2.15 7.25
C LEU A 132 -9.50 1.94 7.83
N PHE A 133 -9.66 2.09 9.15
CA PHE A 133 -10.98 1.99 9.78
C PHE A 133 -11.93 3.13 9.35
N ALA A 134 -11.40 4.34 9.20
CA ALA A 134 -12.18 5.46 8.71
C ALA A 134 -12.64 5.23 7.27
N LEU A 135 -11.73 4.82 6.38
CA LEU A 135 -12.02 4.45 4.99
C LEU A 135 -13.11 3.37 4.90
N GLY A 136 -13.00 2.31 5.71
CA GLY A 136 -13.99 1.23 5.72
C GLY A 136 -15.40 1.71 6.07
N ARG A 137 -15.51 2.70 6.97
CA ARG A 137 -16.81 3.29 7.34
C ARG A 137 -17.34 4.27 6.30
N GLU A 138 -16.48 5.12 5.75
CA GLU A 138 -16.85 6.16 4.78
C GLU A 138 -17.29 5.55 3.47
N GLU A 139 -16.57 4.53 2.98
CA GLU A 139 -16.83 3.89 1.70
C GLU A 139 -17.63 2.58 1.80
N ASN A 140 -18.11 2.22 3.00
CA ASN A 140 -18.79 0.94 3.26
C ASN A 140 -17.99 -0.27 2.75
N LEU A 141 -16.66 -0.25 2.98
CA LEU A 141 -15.72 -1.22 2.44
C LEU A 141 -15.40 -2.31 3.47
N ASP A 142 -15.42 -3.58 3.06
CA ASP A 142 -14.94 -4.68 3.90
C ASP A 142 -13.40 -4.64 4.01
N ILE A 143 -12.91 -3.98 5.05
CA ILE A 143 -11.48 -3.87 5.34
C ILE A 143 -10.84 -5.17 5.87
N THR A 144 -11.65 -6.18 6.23
CA THR A 144 -11.14 -7.42 6.83
C THR A 144 -10.49 -8.34 5.80
N ASN A 145 -10.88 -8.22 4.52
CA ASN A 145 -10.42 -9.05 3.42
C ASN A 145 -9.56 -8.30 2.40
N LEU A 146 -9.33 -7.00 2.60
CA LEU A 146 -8.45 -6.23 1.72
C LEU A 146 -7.02 -6.78 1.76
N THR A 147 -6.46 -7.01 0.58
CA THR A 147 -5.06 -7.40 0.42
C THR A 147 -4.23 -6.29 -0.19
N GLY A 148 -2.95 -6.30 0.16
CA GLY A 148 -1.99 -5.29 -0.29
C GLY A 148 -0.55 -5.72 -0.02
N SER A 149 0.35 -4.76 0.01
CA SER A 149 1.75 -4.97 0.33
C SER A 149 1.95 -5.35 1.82
N TYR A 150 3.13 -5.86 2.14
CA TYR A 150 3.52 -6.13 3.53
C TYR A 150 3.55 -4.87 4.41
N ALA A 151 3.54 -3.67 3.82
CA ALA A 151 3.49 -2.40 4.51
C ALA A 151 2.09 -1.77 4.52
N GLY A 152 1.07 -2.45 3.99
CA GLY A 152 -0.32 -2.00 4.01
C GLY A 152 -0.73 -1.07 2.87
N ALA A 153 0.09 -0.95 1.81
CA ALA A 153 -0.28 -0.24 0.59
C ALA A 153 -1.24 -1.08 -0.27
N MET A 154 -2.23 -0.44 -0.92
CA MET A 154 -3.39 -1.09 -1.55
C MET A 154 -3.59 -0.66 -3.00
N GLY A 155 -4.25 -1.55 -3.76
CA GLY A 155 -4.75 -1.27 -5.11
C GLY A 155 -3.67 -1.12 -6.17
N LEU A 156 -4.04 -0.64 -7.34
CA LEU A 156 -3.15 -0.48 -8.50
C LEU A 156 -2.03 0.53 -8.24
N GLY A 157 -2.32 1.61 -7.54
CA GLY A 157 -1.38 2.70 -7.24
C GLY A 157 -0.63 2.53 -5.91
N GLN A 158 -0.85 1.42 -5.20
CA GLN A 158 -0.20 1.13 -3.91
C GLN A 158 -0.33 2.28 -2.90
N PHE A 159 -1.55 2.82 -2.78
CA PHE A 159 -1.84 3.89 -1.82
C PHE A 159 -1.92 3.35 -0.40
N MET A 160 -1.35 4.11 0.54
CA MET A 160 -1.65 3.94 1.96
C MET A 160 -3.09 4.40 2.25
N PRO A 161 -3.75 3.88 3.31
CA PRO A 161 -5.12 4.27 3.63
C PRO A 161 -5.37 5.78 3.71
N SER A 162 -4.44 6.55 4.29
CA SER A 162 -4.55 8.01 4.34
C SER A 162 -4.56 8.65 2.95
N SER A 163 -3.65 8.23 2.07
CA SER A 163 -3.59 8.73 0.70
C SER A 163 -4.81 8.29 -0.12
N TYR A 164 -5.31 7.08 0.13
CA TYR A 164 -6.53 6.62 -0.53
C TYR A 164 -7.72 7.52 -0.19
N ARG A 165 -7.92 7.82 1.11
CA ARG A 165 -8.99 8.71 1.58
C ARG A 165 -8.87 10.14 1.04
N GLU A 166 -7.66 10.64 0.85
CA GLU A 166 -7.42 12.02 0.40
C GLU A 166 -7.57 12.18 -1.11
N PHE A 167 -7.17 11.17 -1.90
CA PHE A 167 -6.98 11.34 -3.34
C PHE A 167 -7.78 10.37 -4.21
N ALA A 168 -8.33 9.28 -3.67
CA ALA A 168 -8.92 8.20 -4.47
C ALA A 168 -10.41 7.96 -4.21
N VAL A 169 -11.06 8.78 -3.41
CA VAL A 169 -12.50 8.74 -3.12
C VAL A 169 -13.21 9.99 -3.59
#